data_6f4849f4c0b58d44b2919e454a64de11
#
_entry.id   6f4849f4c0b58d44b2919e454a64de11
#
_cell.length_a   1.000
_cell.length_b   1.000
_cell.length_c   1.000
_cell.angle_alpha   90.00
_cell.angle_beta   90.00
_cell.angle_gamma   90.00
#
_symmetry.space_group_name_H-M   'P 1'
#
loop_
_entity.id
_entity.type
_entity.pdbx_description
1 polymer ?
#
loop_
_entity_poly.entity_id
_entity_poly.type
_entity_poly.pdbx_seq_one_letter_code
_entity_poly.pdbx_strand_id
1 'polypeptide(L)'
;MNMGLQFLIPLSKIEPKIRIRGEEAEFLSDEIKPSPVPIGVERAEYFVAFLREHGLGSRVKGLKACVTGPFTVASYLNRKNLMTCGASRAGVVKALAEALKQSCKRLSELGFDLINVDEPFLSVMLGRRVLFNYDEGFVIEMLDNMIEGISGLSAIHICGRVTPLVKKVLLESRVNIVDHEFAGSPINIGAYTRDDLERSGKFVAYGCVSTVKPQVETVEEISASIRNALNTFGPRIIVKPDCGFGAMLGIPGAYEIALKKLENMVKAARSVAESG
;
A
#
# COMPACT_ATOMS: atom_id res chain seq x y z
N MET A 1 -3.24 7.76 13.93
CA MET A 1 -3.20 8.88 12.96
C MET A 1 -3.74 8.34 11.65
N ASN A 2 -4.65 9.07 11.02
CA ASN A 2 -5.23 8.72 9.74
C ASN A 2 -4.16 8.71 8.64
N MET A 3 -4.19 7.72 7.72
CA MET A 3 -3.14 7.51 6.71
C MET A 3 -2.94 8.72 5.77
N GLY A 4 -4.00 9.46 5.45
CA GLY A 4 -3.88 10.67 4.63
C GLY A 4 -3.29 11.85 5.42
N LEU A 5 -3.70 12.03 6.68
CA LEU A 5 -3.21 13.11 7.53
C LEU A 5 -1.73 12.99 7.87
N GLN A 6 -1.16 11.79 7.85
CA GLN A 6 0.27 11.59 8.03
C GLN A 6 1.10 12.42 7.03
N PHE A 7 0.59 12.58 5.81
CA PHE A 7 1.25 13.36 4.75
C PHE A 7 0.71 14.78 4.64
N LEU A 8 -0.59 14.99 4.85
CA LEU A 8 -1.20 16.31 4.73
C LEU A 8 -0.80 17.28 5.86
N ILE A 9 -0.56 16.80 7.10
CA ILE A 9 -0.11 17.65 8.19
C ILE A 9 1.28 18.24 7.92
N PRO A 10 2.33 17.48 7.56
CA PRO A 10 3.61 18.07 7.17
C PRO A 10 3.48 18.98 5.95
N LEU A 11 2.71 18.58 4.94
CA LEU A 11 2.51 19.37 3.73
C LEU A 11 1.83 20.71 4.01
N SER A 12 0.86 20.77 4.93
CA SER A 12 0.16 22.02 5.29
C SER A 12 1.06 23.06 5.94
N LYS A 13 2.23 22.67 6.45
CA LYS A 13 3.23 23.60 7.02
C LYS A 13 4.00 24.35 5.95
N ILE A 14 4.06 23.81 4.73
CA ILE A 14 4.82 24.38 3.60
C ILE A 14 3.91 24.81 2.45
N GLU A 15 2.68 24.29 2.38
CA GLU A 15 1.64 24.70 1.41
C GLU A 15 0.45 25.33 2.14
N PRO A 16 0.41 26.67 2.23
CA PRO A 16 -0.61 27.39 3.00
C PRO A 16 -2.03 27.25 2.45
N LYS A 17 -2.17 26.72 1.24
CA LYS A 17 -3.48 26.43 0.64
C LYS A 17 -4.12 25.17 1.22
N ILE A 18 -3.39 24.39 2.00
CA ILE A 18 -3.91 23.24 2.75
C ILE A 18 -4.13 23.65 4.21
N ARG A 19 -5.36 23.47 4.68
CA ARG A 19 -5.75 23.76 6.08
C ARG A 19 -6.19 22.48 6.77
N ILE A 20 -5.61 22.24 7.95
CA ILE A 20 -5.99 21.10 8.80
C ILE A 20 -6.84 21.61 9.97
N ARG A 21 -7.99 20.95 10.21
CA ARG A 21 -8.87 21.19 11.35
C ARG A 21 -9.27 19.85 11.99
N GLY A 22 -8.59 19.47 13.06
CA GLY A 22 -8.76 18.15 13.66
C GLY A 22 -8.41 17.03 12.68
N GLU A 23 -9.39 16.21 12.35
CA GLU A 23 -9.22 15.13 11.35
C GLU A 23 -9.67 15.53 9.92
N GLU A 24 -10.04 16.77 9.72
CA GLU A 24 -10.45 17.30 8.41
C GLU A 24 -9.31 18.07 7.76
N ALA A 25 -9.12 17.83 6.46
CA ALA A 25 -8.20 18.58 5.62
C ALA A 25 -8.99 19.27 4.50
N GLU A 26 -8.77 20.55 4.34
CA GLU A 26 -9.38 21.39 3.32
C GLU A 26 -8.29 21.96 2.42
N PHE A 27 -8.58 22.08 1.12
CA PHE A 27 -7.75 22.90 0.24
C PHE A 27 -8.51 24.17 -0.17
N LEU A 28 -7.76 25.26 -0.27
CA LEU A 28 -8.28 26.60 -0.50
C LEU A 28 -8.11 27.05 -1.96
N SER A 29 -7.60 26.17 -2.82
CA SER A 29 -7.30 26.48 -4.23
C SER A 29 -7.28 25.17 -5.03
N ASP A 30 -7.62 25.26 -6.30
CA ASP A 30 -7.58 24.13 -7.24
C ASP A 30 -6.16 23.67 -7.58
N GLU A 31 -5.16 24.48 -7.21
CA GLU A 31 -3.74 24.20 -7.41
C GLU A 31 -2.99 24.26 -6.09
N ILE A 32 -2.22 23.24 -5.81
CA ILE A 32 -1.23 23.18 -4.74
C ILE A 32 0.15 22.98 -5.36
N LYS A 33 1.19 23.48 -4.69
CA LYS A 33 2.57 23.26 -5.13
C LYS A 33 3.07 21.93 -4.60
N PRO A 34 3.82 21.15 -5.39
CA PRO A 34 4.50 19.97 -4.88
C PRO A 34 5.53 20.36 -3.82
N SER A 35 5.69 19.50 -2.81
CA SER A 35 6.74 19.69 -1.81
C SER A 35 8.12 19.43 -2.43
N PRO A 36 9.09 20.30 -2.28
CA PRO A 36 10.47 20.04 -2.67
C PRO A 36 11.21 19.15 -1.67
N VAL A 37 10.61 18.87 -0.52
CA VAL A 37 11.20 18.07 0.56
C VAL A 37 10.32 16.86 0.88
N PRO A 38 10.90 15.75 1.38
CA PRO A 38 10.13 14.58 1.83
C PRO A 38 9.12 14.96 2.91
N ILE A 39 7.95 14.34 2.89
CA ILE A 39 6.89 14.53 3.89
C ILE A 39 6.48 13.18 4.47
N GLY A 40 6.17 13.15 5.77
CA GLY A 40 5.65 11.96 6.46
C GLY A 40 6.67 10.82 6.64
N VAL A 41 7.98 11.11 6.58
CA VAL A 41 9.07 10.14 6.70
C VAL A 41 9.69 10.07 8.10
N GLU A 42 9.31 10.96 9.00
CA GLU A 42 9.95 11.14 10.32
C GLU A 42 9.93 9.85 11.17
N ARG A 43 8.86 9.08 11.06
CA ARG A 43 8.75 7.79 11.78
C ARG A 43 9.70 6.74 11.23
N ALA A 44 9.92 6.73 9.93
CA ALA A 44 10.86 5.83 9.28
C ALA A 44 12.30 6.20 9.65
N GLU A 45 12.64 7.49 9.67
CA GLU A 45 13.94 7.98 10.13
C GLU A 45 14.21 7.59 11.59
N TYR A 46 13.22 7.82 12.47
CA TYR A 46 13.31 7.38 13.87
C TYR A 46 13.50 5.87 13.97
N PHE A 47 12.75 5.07 13.20
CA PHE A 47 12.85 3.61 13.24
C PHE A 47 14.23 3.11 12.81
N VAL A 48 14.79 3.67 11.75
CA VAL A 48 16.15 3.32 11.28
C VAL A 48 17.20 3.70 12.32
N ALA A 49 17.08 4.89 12.93
CA ALA A 49 17.96 5.31 14.03
C ALA A 49 17.86 4.34 15.22
N PHE A 50 16.64 3.97 15.62
CA PHE A 50 16.40 2.99 16.69
C PHE A 50 17.04 1.64 16.40
N LEU A 51 16.89 1.10 15.19
CA LEU A 51 17.52 -0.18 14.81
C LEU A 51 19.07 -0.10 14.93
N ARG A 52 19.64 1.01 14.54
CA ARG A 52 21.08 1.25 14.58
C ARG A 52 21.58 1.38 16.03
N GLU A 53 20.93 2.21 16.83
CA GLU A 53 21.28 2.46 18.24
C GLU A 53 21.22 1.20 19.09
N HIS A 54 20.28 0.29 18.79
CA HIS A 54 20.08 -0.96 19.53
C HIS A 54 20.76 -2.18 18.90
N GLY A 55 21.57 -1.99 17.85
CA GLY A 55 22.29 -3.08 17.17
C GLY A 55 21.35 -4.13 16.55
N LEU A 56 20.12 -3.75 16.19
CA LEU A 56 19.09 -4.67 15.67
C LEU A 56 19.17 -4.89 14.17
N GLY A 57 19.99 -4.13 13.45
CA GLY A 57 20.09 -4.20 11.98
C GLY A 57 20.39 -5.60 11.46
N SER A 58 21.26 -6.37 12.13
CA SER A 58 21.59 -7.75 11.75
C SER A 58 20.47 -8.76 12.00
N ARG A 59 19.42 -8.40 12.74
CA ARG A 59 18.28 -9.27 13.07
C ARG A 59 17.15 -9.18 12.05
N VAL A 60 17.18 -8.20 11.16
CA VAL A 60 16.19 -8.00 10.09
C VAL A 60 16.84 -8.36 8.74
N LYS A 61 16.04 -8.99 7.86
CA LYS A 61 16.50 -9.39 6.51
C LYS A 61 16.26 -8.31 5.48
N GLY A 62 15.38 -7.37 5.78
CA GLY A 62 15.02 -6.27 4.91
C GLY A 62 13.99 -5.35 5.58
N LEU A 63 13.85 -4.15 5.07
CA LEU A 63 12.95 -3.13 5.57
C LEU A 63 11.87 -2.81 4.52
N LYS A 64 10.62 -2.77 4.98
CA LYS A 64 9.48 -2.32 4.18
C LYS A 64 8.94 -1.00 4.75
N ALA A 65 8.75 0.00 3.89
CA ALA A 65 8.03 1.23 4.23
C ALA A 65 6.70 1.29 3.48
N CYS A 66 5.67 1.84 4.13
CA CYS A 66 4.38 2.12 3.52
C CYS A 66 4.21 3.64 3.34
N VAL A 67 3.81 4.06 2.15
CA VAL A 67 3.52 5.45 1.79
C VAL A 67 2.10 5.50 1.22
N THR A 68 1.24 6.36 1.77
CA THR A 68 -0.10 6.53 1.19
C THR A 68 0.02 7.20 -0.17
N GLY A 69 -0.64 6.64 -1.18
CA GLY A 69 -0.55 7.13 -2.55
C GLY A 69 -1.35 8.41 -2.82
N PRO A 70 -1.09 9.07 -3.97
CA PRO A 70 -1.55 10.42 -4.24
C PRO A 70 -3.08 10.53 -4.36
N PHE A 71 -3.76 9.53 -4.92
CA PHE A 71 -5.22 9.55 -5.03
C PHE A 71 -5.87 9.40 -3.66
N THR A 72 -5.33 8.51 -2.82
CA THR A 72 -5.82 8.33 -1.45
C THR A 72 -5.56 9.58 -0.62
N VAL A 73 -4.35 10.15 -0.63
CA VAL A 73 -4.05 11.40 0.10
C VAL A 73 -4.97 12.52 -0.40
N ALA A 74 -5.12 12.69 -1.71
CA ALA A 74 -6.00 13.68 -2.30
C ALA A 74 -7.47 13.50 -1.87
N SER A 75 -7.95 12.27 -1.71
CA SER A 75 -9.32 12.00 -1.29
C SER A 75 -9.65 12.51 0.12
N TYR A 76 -8.65 12.73 0.95
CA TYR A 76 -8.80 13.34 2.28
C TYR A 76 -8.98 14.86 2.25
N LEU A 77 -8.60 15.52 1.15
CA LEU A 77 -8.85 16.94 0.96
C LEU A 77 -10.31 17.16 0.53
N ASN A 78 -11.08 17.90 1.34
CA ASN A 78 -12.52 18.13 1.15
C ASN A 78 -13.34 16.83 1.07
N ARG A 79 -13.00 15.82 1.86
CA ARG A 79 -13.52 14.44 1.80
C ARG A 79 -15.04 14.29 1.96
N LYS A 80 -15.73 15.31 2.48
CA LYS A 80 -17.19 15.29 2.69
C LYS A 80 -17.99 15.11 1.38
N ASN A 81 -17.40 15.49 0.27
CA ASN A 81 -18.02 15.34 -1.05
C ASN A 81 -17.03 14.70 -2.03
N LEU A 82 -17.30 13.45 -2.40
CA LEU A 82 -16.46 12.70 -3.33
C LEU A 82 -16.22 13.42 -4.66
N MET A 83 -17.27 14.10 -5.19
CA MET A 83 -17.16 14.76 -6.50
C MET A 83 -16.35 16.05 -6.48
N THR A 84 -16.07 16.60 -5.30
CA THR A 84 -15.30 17.84 -5.12
C THR A 84 -14.08 17.65 -4.22
N CYS A 85 -13.77 16.41 -3.82
CA CYS A 85 -12.55 16.11 -3.06
C CYS A 85 -11.30 16.35 -3.91
N GLY A 86 -10.14 16.44 -3.25
CA GLY A 86 -8.88 16.67 -3.96
C GLY A 86 -8.56 15.65 -5.04
N ALA A 87 -9.03 14.39 -4.88
CA ALA A 87 -8.83 13.34 -5.90
C ALA A 87 -9.59 13.62 -7.22
N SER A 88 -10.58 14.51 -7.24
CA SER A 88 -11.25 14.95 -8.46
C SER A 88 -10.47 16.03 -9.23
N ARG A 89 -9.34 16.48 -8.72
CA ARG A 89 -8.54 17.60 -9.24
C ARG A 89 -7.17 17.09 -9.71
N ALA A 90 -6.96 17.00 -11.02
CA ALA A 90 -5.73 16.49 -11.61
C ALA A 90 -4.47 17.23 -11.12
N GLY A 91 -4.53 18.57 -11.01
CA GLY A 91 -3.43 19.38 -10.50
C GLY A 91 -3.05 19.03 -9.06
N VAL A 92 -4.06 18.76 -8.19
CA VAL A 92 -3.82 18.33 -6.80
C VAL A 92 -3.18 16.95 -6.76
N VAL A 93 -3.68 15.99 -7.54
CA VAL A 93 -3.13 14.63 -7.59
C VAL A 93 -1.68 14.66 -8.09
N LYS A 94 -1.39 15.41 -9.17
CA LYS A 94 -0.02 15.57 -9.71
C LYS A 94 0.94 16.16 -8.68
N ALA A 95 0.54 17.22 -7.99
CA ALA A 95 1.36 17.86 -6.97
C ALA A 95 1.65 16.92 -5.79
N LEU A 96 0.66 16.12 -5.38
CA LEU A 96 0.83 15.12 -4.32
C LEU A 96 1.70 13.96 -4.78
N ALA A 97 1.57 13.47 -6.02
CA ALA A 97 2.43 12.43 -6.57
C ALA A 97 3.90 12.87 -6.54
N GLU A 98 4.19 14.11 -6.95
CA GLU A 98 5.56 14.66 -6.92
C GLU A 98 6.10 14.83 -5.49
N ALA A 99 5.27 15.32 -4.56
CA ALA A 99 5.66 15.43 -3.15
C ALA A 99 5.96 14.06 -2.52
N LEU A 100 5.11 13.07 -2.78
CA LEU A 100 5.27 11.71 -2.26
C LEU A 100 6.42 10.94 -2.92
N LYS A 101 6.77 11.26 -4.17
CA LYS A 101 8.00 10.79 -4.83
C LYS A 101 9.25 11.14 -4.02
N GLN A 102 9.33 12.37 -3.48
CA GLN A 102 10.45 12.77 -2.62
C GLN A 102 10.51 11.91 -1.35
N SER A 103 9.34 11.57 -0.79
CA SER A 103 9.24 10.68 0.37
C SER A 103 9.70 9.25 0.04
N CYS A 104 9.28 8.71 -1.10
CA CYS A 104 9.73 7.39 -1.57
C CYS A 104 11.25 7.33 -1.79
N LYS A 105 11.83 8.36 -2.42
CA LYS A 105 13.28 8.49 -2.59
C LYS A 105 14.00 8.52 -1.25
N ARG A 106 13.53 9.36 -0.32
CA ARG A 106 14.12 9.46 1.02
C ARG A 106 14.08 8.13 1.77
N LEU A 107 12.98 7.38 1.69
CA LEU A 107 12.88 6.05 2.29
C LEU A 107 13.87 5.06 1.66
N SER A 108 14.05 5.12 0.35
CA SER A 108 15.05 4.31 -0.35
C SER A 108 16.48 4.64 0.10
N GLU A 109 16.81 5.94 0.27
CA GLU A 109 18.10 6.40 0.81
C GLU A 109 18.34 5.96 2.27
N LEU A 110 17.27 5.82 3.06
CA LEU A 110 17.32 5.30 4.43
C LEU A 110 17.56 3.78 4.49
N GLY A 111 17.57 3.09 3.36
CA GLY A 111 17.84 1.66 3.26
C GLY A 111 16.57 0.78 3.34
N PHE A 112 15.40 1.31 3.01
CA PHE A 112 14.22 0.47 2.84
C PHE A 112 14.29 -0.27 1.51
N ASP A 113 14.21 -1.60 1.56
CA ASP A 113 14.33 -2.52 0.42
C ASP A 113 13.03 -2.60 -0.40
N LEU A 114 11.90 -2.32 0.24
CA LEU A 114 10.58 -2.35 -0.36
C LEU A 114 9.79 -1.09 0.02
N ILE A 115 9.38 -0.34 -0.99
CA ILE A 115 8.45 0.80 -0.83
C ILE A 115 7.06 0.36 -1.29
N ASN A 116 6.11 0.32 -0.35
CA ASN A 116 4.72 -0.05 -0.62
C ASN A 116 3.85 1.20 -0.68
N VAL A 117 3.21 1.43 -1.81
CA VAL A 117 2.25 2.52 -1.98
C VAL A 117 0.85 2.01 -1.63
N ASP A 118 0.24 2.59 -0.60
CA ASP A 118 -1.11 2.22 -0.16
C ASP A 118 -2.15 3.10 -0.86
N GLU A 119 -2.91 2.51 -1.77
CA GLU A 119 -3.91 3.20 -2.60
C GLU A 119 -5.33 2.58 -2.48
N PRO A 120 -5.90 2.51 -1.29
CA PRO A 120 -7.26 1.96 -1.11
C PRO A 120 -8.31 2.74 -1.90
N PHE A 121 -8.11 4.04 -2.16
CA PHE A 121 -9.06 4.85 -2.93
C PHE A 121 -9.19 4.40 -4.38
N LEU A 122 -8.19 3.74 -4.96
CA LEU A 122 -8.28 3.19 -6.30
C LEU A 122 -9.34 2.09 -6.43
N SER A 123 -9.67 1.37 -5.36
CA SER A 123 -10.78 0.39 -5.39
C SER A 123 -12.14 1.05 -5.64
N VAL A 124 -12.30 2.31 -5.22
CA VAL A 124 -13.49 3.12 -5.47
C VAL A 124 -13.41 3.77 -6.86
N MET A 125 -12.22 4.26 -7.22
CA MET A 125 -12.01 5.06 -8.44
C MET A 125 -12.00 4.20 -9.71
N LEU A 126 -11.48 2.98 -9.64
CA LEU A 126 -11.33 2.04 -10.75
C LEU A 126 -12.42 0.94 -10.71
N GLY A 127 -13.69 1.35 -10.84
CA GLY A 127 -14.84 0.44 -10.86
C GLY A 127 -15.15 -0.12 -12.25
N ARG A 128 -16.35 0.17 -12.78
CA ARG A 128 -16.72 -0.14 -14.18
C ARG A 128 -16.11 0.84 -15.18
N ARG A 129 -15.76 2.03 -14.72
CA ARG A 129 -15.05 3.08 -15.44
C ARG A 129 -14.16 3.84 -14.45
N VAL A 130 -13.17 4.55 -14.95
CA VAL A 130 -12.37 5.47 -14.16
C VAL A 130 -13.23 6.67 -13.77
N LEU A 131 -13.19 7.07 -12.49
CA LEU A 131 -13.92 8.26 -12.03
C LEU A 131 -13.18 9.56 -12.41
N PHE A 132 -13.85 10.69 -12.25
CA PHE A 132 -13.34 12.06 -12.40
C PHE A 132 -12.86 12.40 -13.81
N ASN A 133 -13.36 11.70 -14.84
CA ASN A 133 -12.95 11.85 -16.25
C ASN A 133 -11.44 11.61 -16.48
N TYR A 134 -10.79 10.86 -15.60
CA TYR A 134 -9.44 10.36 -15.84
C TYR A 134 -9.47 9.16 -16.77
N ASP A 135 -8.40 8.97 -17.49
CA ASP A 135 -8.12 7.71 -18.19
C ASP A 135 -7.15 6.84 -17.38
N GLU A 136 -6.95 5.62 -17.82
CA GLU A 136 -6.06 4.67 -17.16
C GLU A 136 -4.60 5.14 -17.24
N GLY A 137 -4.23 5.80 -18.36
CA GLY A 137 -2.89 6.34 -18.57
C GLY A 137 -2.51 7.38 -17.52
N PHE A 138 -3.44 8.27 -17.15
CA PHE A 138 -3.22 9.23 -16.06
C PHE A 138 -2.97 8.53 -14.72
N VAL A 139 -3.74 7.48 -14.41
CA VAL A 139 -3.55 6.74 -13.16
C VAL A 139 -2.18 6.06 -13.14
N ILE A 140 -1.79 5.39 -14.24
CA ILE A 140 -0.49 4.74 -14.38
C ILE A 140 0.63 5.77 -14.24
N GLU A 141 0.53 6.92 -14.94
CA GLU A 141 1.53 8.01 -14.86
C GLU A 141 1.76 8.45 -13.40
N MET A 142 0.70 8.64 -12.61
CA MET A 142 0.81 9.08 -11.22
C MET A 142 1.46 8.02 -10.32
N LEU A 143 1.11 6.75 -10.51
CA LEU A 143 1.71 5.64 -9.76
C LEU A 143 3.19 5.46 -10.13
N ASP A 144 3.52 5.52 -11.40
CA ASP A 144 4.89 5.37 -11.90
C ASP A 144 5.78 6.54 -11.48
N ASN A 145 5.23 7.76 -11.43
CA ASN A 145 5.94 8.94 -10.93
C ASN A 145 6.36 8.76 -9.48
N MET A 146 5.47 8.24 -8.61
CA MET A 146 5.79 8.05 -7.20
C MET A 146 7.00 7.15 -6.93
N ILE A 147 7.15 6.10 -7.74
CA ILE A 147 8.21 5.09 -7.55
C ILE A 147 9.48 5.38 -8.36
N GLU A 148 9.48 6.47 -9.12
CA GLU A 148 10.62 6.82 -9.95
C GLU A 148 11.84 7.19 -9.10
N GLY A 149 12.96 6.52 -9.36
CA GLY A 149 14.25 6.78 -8.69
C GLY A 149 14.41 6.12 -7.33
N ILE A 150 13.54 5.17 -6.95
CA ILE A 150 13.82 4.26 -5.83
C ILE A 150 14.82 3.18 -6.27
N SER A 151 15.68 2.70 -5.36
CA SER A 151 16.68 1.66 -5.64
C SER A 151 16.21 0.25 -5.30
N GLY A 152 15.12 0.11 -4.54
CA GLY A 152 14.55 -1.16 -4.11
C GLY A 152 13.35 -1.62 -4.93
N LEU A 153 12.61 -2.57 -4.37
CA LEU A 153 11.34 -3.02 -4.93
C LEU A 153 10.21 -2.03 -4.63
N SER A 154 9.24 -1.97 -5.53
CA SER A 154 8.00 -1.22 -5.34
C SER A 154 6.79 -2.14 -5.30
N ALA A 155 5.83 -1.82 -4.44
CA ALA A 155 4.54 -2.49 -4.38
C ALA A 155 3.39 -1.47 -4.36
N ILE A 156 2.22 -1.87 -4.83
CA ILE A 156 0.98 -1.10 -4.64
C ILE A 156 -0.03 -1.97 -3.92
N HIS A 157 -0.46 -1.51 -2.73
CA HIS A 157 -1.52 -2.15 -1.95
C HIS A 157 -2.87 -1.50 -2.24
N ILE A 158 -3.82 -2.32 -2.66
CA ILE A 158 -5.22 -1.93 -2.83
C ILE A 158 -6.08 -2.90 -2.03
N CYS A 159 -6.77 -2.36 -1.01
CA CYS A 159 -7.79 -3.10 -0.25
C CYS A 159 -9.06 -3.30 -1.09
N GLY A 160 -9.84 -4.35 -0.76
CA GLY A 160 -11.11 -4.64 -1.39
C GLY A 160 -10.97 -5.43 -2.68
N ARG A 161 -11.98 -5.31 -3.52
CA ARG A 161 -12.07 -6.12 -4.75
C ARG A 161 -11.15 -5.59 -5.85
N VAL A 162 -10.35 -6.48 -6.42
CA VAL A 162 -9.59 -6.22 -7.65
C VAL A 162 -10.54 -6.28 -8.85
N THR A 163 -10.85 -5.12 -9.42
CA THR A 163 -11.67 -5.01 -10.64
C THR A 163 -10.80 -5.25 -11.89
N PRO A 164 -11.41 -5.49 -13.07
CA PRO A 164 -10.65 -5.55 -14.32
C PRO A 164 -9.82 -4.28 -14.60
N LEU A 165 -10.31 -3.09 -14.22
CA LEU A 165 -9.57 -1.83 -14.37
C LEU A 165 -8.39 -1.74 -13.39
N VAL A 166 -8.57 -2.14 -12.13
CA VAL A 166 -7.46 -2.24 -11.16
C VAL A 166 -6.38 -3.19 -11.69
N LYS A 167 -6.78 -4.39 -12.13
CA LYS A 167 -5.86 -5.35 -12.75
C LYS A 167 -5.07 -4.72 -13.90
N LYS A 168 -5.77 -4.11 -14.86
CA LYS A 168 -5.15 -3.51 -16.06
C LYS A 168 -4.13 -2.45 -15.66
N VAL A 169 -4.53 -1.46 -14.86
CA VAL A 169 -3.67 -0.36 -14.41
C VAL A 169 -2.42 -0.89 -13.70
N LEU A 170 -2.58 -1.87 -12.80
CA LEU A 170 -1.44 -2.40 -12.06
C LEU A 170 -0.51 -3.25 -12.92
N LEU A 171 -1.03 -4.04 -13.88
CA LEU A 171 -0.19 -4.81 -14.79
C LEU A 171 0.60 -3.93 -15.77
N GLU A 172 0.03 -2.80 -16.19
CA GLU A 172 0.67 -1.84 -17.11
C GLU A 172 1.61 -0.85 -16.40
N SER A 173 1.46 -0.62 -15.09
CA SER A 173 2.35 0.25 -14.31
C SER A 173 3.76 -0.37 -14.12
N ARG A 174 4.74 0.43 -13.71
CA ARG A 174 6.13 -0.03 -13.46
C ARG A 174 6.36 -0.69 -12.11
N VAL A 175 5.34 -0.84 -11.26
CA VAL A 175 5.50 -1.49 -9.95
C VAL A 175 5.93 -2.94 -10.09
N ASN A 176 6.72 -3.42 -9.15
CA ASN A 176 7.20 -4.80 -9.15
C ASN A 176 6.17 -5.79 -8.57
N ILE A 177 5.36 -5.33 -7.60
CA ILE A 177 4.52 -6.19 -6.77
C ILE A 177 3.11 -5.60 -6.72
N VAL A 178 2.10 -6.41 -7.06
CA VAL A 178 0.68 -6.10 -6.82
C VAL A 178 0.28 -6.71 -5.48
N ASP A 179 -0.16 -5.87 -4.55
CA ASP A 179 -0.39 -6.23 -3.16
C ASP A 179 -1.88 -6.16 -2.83
N HIS A 180 -2.49 -7.30 -2.42
CA HIS A 180 -3.92 -7.38 -2.16
C HIS A 180 -4.25 -8.25 -0.94
N GLU A 181 -5.48 -8.08 -0.44
CA GLU A 181 -6.11 -8.99 0.50
C GLU A 181 -6.77 -10.18 -0.24
N PHE A 182 -6.63 -11.37 0.30
CA PHE A 182 -7.26 -12.57 -0.22
C PHE A 182 -8.00 -13.34 0.88
N ALA A 183 -7.53 -13.32 2.12
CA ALA A 183 -8.24 -13.93 3.24
C ALA A 183 -9.54 -13.18 3.56
N GLY A 184 -9.53 -11.84 3.51
CA GLY A 184 -10.70 -10.99 3.65
C GLY A 184 -11.53 -10.86 2.39
N SER A 185 -10.93 -11.07 1.22
CA SER A 185 -11.56 -10.93 -0.10
C SER A 185 -11.21 -12.11 -1.03
N PRO A 186 -11.76 -13.34 -0.76
CA PRO A 186 -11.41 -14.55 -1.50
C PRO A 186 -11.67 -14.49 -3.01
N ILE A 187 -12.58 -13.63 -3.45
CA ILE A 187 -12.86 -13.42 -4.88
C ILE A 187 -11.63 -12.93 -5.66
N ASN A 188 -10.67 -12.30 -4.98
CA ASN A 188 -9.46 -11.78 -5.60
C ASN A 188 -8.53 -12.88 -6.13
N ILE A 189 -8.73 -14.15 -5.73
CA ILE A 189 -7.94 -15.28 -6.27
C ILE A 189 -8.08 -15.39 -7.79
N GLY A 190 -9.21 -15.00 -8.35
CA GLY A 190 -9.46 -14.98 -9.79
C GLY A 190 -9.04 -13.69 -10.51
N ALA A 191 -8.41 -12.73 -9.80
CA ALA A 191 -8.08 -11.44 -10.41
C ALA A 191 -6.93 -11.53 -11.42
N TYR A 192 -5.92 -12.34 -11.13
CA TYR A 192 -4.75 -12.53 -11.98
C TYR A 192 -4.62 -13.98 -12.39
N THR A 193 -4.00 -14.22 -13.54
CA THR A 193 -3.55 -15.54 -13.98
C THR A 193 -2.02 -15.61 -13.89
N ARG A 194 -1.47 -16.82 -13.92
CA ARG A 194 -0.03 -17.05 -14.00
C ARG A 194 0.58 -16.33 -15.22
N ASP A 195 -0.10 -16.41 -16.36
CA ASP A 195 0.32 -15.78 -17.61
C ASP A 195 0.34 -14.22 -17.50
N ASP A 196 -0.63 -13.60 -16.82
CA ASP A 196 -0.60 -12.15 -16.53
C ASP A 196 0.67 -11.75 -15.79
N LEU A 197 1.06 -12.52 -14.78
CA LEU A 197 2.22 -12.23 -13.93
C LEU A 197 3.55 -12.52 -14.64
N GLU A 198 3.60 -13.58 -15.44
CA GLU A 198 4.79 -13.92 -16.23
C GLU A 198 5.05 -12.87 -17.32
N ARG A 199 4.01 -12.46 -18.06
CA ARG A 199 4.14 -11.41 -19.11
C ARG A 199 4.49 -10.05 -18.55
N SER A 200 3.92 -9.67 -17.42
CA SER A 200 4.20 -8.36 -16.80
C SER A 200 5.47 -8.36 -15.94
N GLY A 201 6.05 -9.51 -15.64
CA GLY A 201 7.21 -9.66 -14.76
C GLY A 201 6.90 -9.39 -13.28
N LYS A 202 5.62 -9.34 -12.89
CA LYS A 202 5.20 -8.94 -11.54
C LYS A 202 5.06 -10.10 -10.57
N PHE A 203 5.11 -9.76 -9.26
CA PHE A 203 4.76 -10.65 -8.16
C PHE A 203 3.41 -10.25 -7.57
N VAL A 204 2.72 -11.22 -6.96
CA VAL A 204 1.55 -10.98 -6.11
C VAL A 204 1.97 -11.06 -4.65
N ALA A 205 1.77 -9.98 -3.89
CA ALA A 205 1.81 -10.05 -2.43
C ALA A 205 0.45 -10.57 -1.94
N TYR A 206 0.46 -11.84 -1.56
CA TYR A 206 -0.72 -12.64 -1.23
C TYR A 206 -1.09 -12.52 0.24
N GLY A 207 -2.16 -11.80 0.54
CA GLY A 207 -2.72 -11.71 1.90
C GLY A 207 -3.38 -13.02 2.31
N CYS A 208 -2.72 -13.83 3.13
CA CYS A 208 -3.19 -15.17 3.50
C CYS A 208 -3.79 -15.27 4.90
N VAL A 209 -3.73 -14.22 5.70
CA VAL A 209 -4.38 -14.13 7.02
C VAL A 209 -5.17 -12.83 7.15
N SER A 210 -6.37 -12.93 7.75
CA SER A 210 -7.24 -11.78 7.95
C SER A 210 -6.68 -10.85 9.04
N THR A 211 -6.72 -9.55 8.78
CA THR A 211 -6.29 -8.52 9.74
C THR A 211 -7.45 -7.80 10.42
N VAL A 212 -8.68 -8.22 10.14
CA VAL A 212 -9.90 -7.65 10.75
C VAL A 212 -10.62 -8.64 11.67
N LYS A 213 -10.43 -9.95 11.46
CA LYS A 213 -11.06 -10.99 12.29
C LYS A 213 -10.13 -11.37 13.43
N PRO A 214 -10.62 -11.45 14.69
CA PRO A 214 -9.79 -11.85 15.85
C PRO A 214 -9.46 -13.35 15.85
N GLN A 215 -10.16 -14.17 15.08
CA GLN A 215 -9.88 -15.60 14.98
C GLN A 215 -8.50 -15.82 14.37
N VAL A 216 -7.68 -16.64 15.03
CA VAL A 216 -6.34 -17.02 14.56
C VAL A 216 -6.47 -18.21 13.63
N GLU A 217 -6.02 -18.05 12.39
CA GLU A 217 -5.96 -19.13 11.41
C GLU A 217 -4.89 -20.17 11.80
N THR A 218 -5.15 -21.45 11.59
CA THR A 218 -4.19 -22.53 11.84
C THR A 218 -3.10 -22.57 10.78
N VAL A 219 -1.98 -23.24 11.08
CA VAL A 219 -0.89 -23.46 10.12
C VAL A 219 -1.38 -24.21 8.89
N GLU A 220 -2.27 -25.19 9.11
CA GLU A 220 -2.85 -26.05 8.05
C GLU A 220 -3.73 -25.25 7.10
N GLU A 221 -4.62 -24.39 7.64
CA GLU A 221 -5.49 -23.50 6.85
C GLU A 221 -4.66 -22.53 6.00
N ILE A 222 -3.65 -21.92 6.60
CA ILE A 222 -2.77 -20.97 5.89
C ILE A 222 -1.94 -21.72 4.82
N SER A 223 -1.41 -22.91 5.14
CA SER A 223 -0.65 -23.73 4.18
C SER A 223 -1.49 -24.14 2.98
N ALA A 224 -2.75 -24.53 3.21
CA ALA A 224 -3.68 -24.84 2.13
C ALA A 224 -3.96 -23.61 1.25
N SER A 225 -4.13 -22.43 1.87
CA SER A 225 -4.32 -21.16 1.17
C SER A 225 -3.11 -20.79 0.31
N ILE A 226 -1.87 -20.93 0.84
CA ILE A 226 -0.64 -20.66 0.10
C ILE A 226 -0.48 -21.63 -1.08
N ARG A 227 -0.76 -22.94 -0.91
CA ARG A 227 -0.71 -23.89 -2.02
C ARG A 227 -1.71 -23.55 -3.12
N ASN A 228 -2.93 -23.13 -2.76
CA ASN A 228 -3.92 -22.66 -3.73
C ASN A 228 -3.40 -21.44 -4.51
N ALA A 229 -2.75 -20.49 -3.83
CA ALA A 229 -2.14 -19.33 -4.49
C ALA A 229 -1.00 -19.74 -5.44
N LEU A 230 -0.14 -20.67 -5.03
CA LEU A 230 0.93 -21.23 -5.90
C LEU A 230 0.37 -21.93 -7.13
N ASN A 231 -0.72 -22.68 -7.01
CA ASN A 231 -1.39 -23.31 -8.15
C ASN A 231 -1.95 -22.27 -9.12
N THR A 232 -2.47 -21.15 -8.60
CA THR A 232 -3.11 -20.11 -9.40
C THR A 232 -2.09 -19.16 -10.05
N PHE A 233 -1.13 -18.67 -9.26
CA PHE A 233 -0.21 -17.60 -9.65
C PHE A 233 1.19 -18.12 -10.03
N GLY A 234 1.48 -19.40 -9.77
CA GLY A 234 2.84 -19.93 -9.88
C GLY A 234 3.75 -19.42 -8.74
N PRO A 235 5.08 -19.48 -8.93
CA PRO A 235 6.05 -19.15 -7.90
C PRO A 235 6.20 -17.64 -7.65
N ARG A 236 5.46 -16.79 -8.36
CA ARG A 236 5.55 -15.33 -8.26
C ARG A 236 4.67 -14.79 -7.14
N ILE A 237 4.75 -15.37 -5.93
CA ILE A 237 3.99 -14.92 -4.76
C ILE A 237 4.91 -14.49 -3.62
N ILE A 238 4.44 -13.54 -2.83
CA ILE A 238 5.03 -13.11 -1.56
C ILE A 238 3.93 -13.23 -0.50
N VAL A 239 4.17 -14.02 0.54
CA VAL A 239 3.18 -14.28 1.60
C VAL A 239 3.20 -13.15 2.61
N LYS A 240 2.01 -12.63 2.95
CA LYS A 240 1.82 -11.55 3.93
C LYS A 240 0.44 -11.62 4.60
N PRO A 241 0.17 -10.84 5.67
CA PRO A 241 -1.20 -10.57 6.11
C PRO A 241 -1.96 -9.73 5.08
N ASP A 242 -3.30 -9.78 5.10
CA ASP A 242 -4.13 -8.97 4.18
C ASP A 242 -3.75 -7.49 4.18
N CYS A 243 -3.59 -6.92 5.38
CA CYS A 243 -3.29 -5.51 5.59
C CYS A 243 -2.49 -5.35 6.90
N GLY A 244 -2.40 -4.13 7.44
CA GLY A 244 -1.98 -3.89 8.82
C GLY A 244 -3.06 -4.26 9.82
N PHE A 245 -2.67 -4.63 11.04
CA PHE A 245 -3.60 -5.05 12.12
C PHE A 245 -4.31 -3.89 12.84
N GLY A 246 -4.25 -2.66 12.30
CA GLY A 246 -4.87 -1.48 12.91
C GLY A 246 -6.39 -1.57 13.08
N ALA A 247 -7.08 -2.36 12.24
CA ALA A 247 -8.51 -2.60 12.37
C ALA A 247 -8.88 -3.41 13.64
N MET A 248 -7.90 -4.06 14.28
CA MET A 248 -8.10 -4.79 15.52
C MET A 248 -7.90 -3.94 16.80
N LEU A 249 -7.56 -2.66 16.65
CA LEU A 249 -7.44 -1.74 17.80
C LEU A 249 -8.74 -1.71 18.61
N GLY A 250 -8.59 -1.88 19.93
CA GLY A 250 -9.73 -1.95 20.86
C GLY A 250 -10.30 -3.36 21.08
N ILE A 251 -9.86 -4.37 20.32
CA ILE A 251 -10.19 -5.78 20.60
C ILE A 251 -9.28 -6.27 21.74
N PRO A 252 -9.83 -6.86 22.83
CA PRO A 252 -9.02 -7.46 23.88
C PRO A 252 -8.05 -8.50 23.33
N GLY A 253 -6.76 -8.43 23.71
CA GLY A 253 -5.73 -9.35 23.23
C GLY A 253 -5.32 -9.15 21.76
N ALA A 254 -5.64 -8.01 21.15
CA ALA A 254 -5.36 -7.75 19.73
C ALA A 254 -3.88 -7.94 19.34
N TYR A 255 -2.97 -7.55 20.23
CA TYR A 255 -1.53 -7.70 20.00
C TYR A 255 -1.11 -9.18 19.94
N GLU A 256 -1.52 -9.96 20.92
CA GLU A 256 -1.24 -11.39 21.05
C GLU A 256 -1.86 -12.17 19.87
N ILE A 257 -3.08 -11.81 19.49
CA ILE A 257 -3.76 -12.38 18.31
C ILE A 257 -2.97 -12.08 17.04
N ALA A 258 -2.57 -10.84 16.83
CA ALA A 258 -1.79 -10.43 15.65
C ALA A 258 -0.43 -11.16 15.61
N LEU A 259 0.27 -11.24 16.73
CA LEU A 259 1.53 -11.97 16.85
C LEU A 259 1.35 -13.45 16.49
N LYS A 260 0.29 -14.09 17.04
CA LYS A 260 0.01 -15.50 16.77
C LYS A 260 -0.33 -15.78 15.31
N LYS A 261 -1.08 -14.90 14.67
CA LYS A 261 -1.36 -14.97 13.23
C LYS A 261 -0.06 -14.90 12.41
N LEU A 262 0.84 -13.97 12.74
CA LEU A 262 2.15 -13.84 12.08
C LEU A 262 3.04 -15.08 12.29
N GLU A 263 3.08 -15.63 13.52
CA GLU A 263 3.81 -16.86 13.80
C GLU A 263 3.30 -18.04 12.97
N ASN A 264 1.97 -18.24 12.93
CA ASN A 264 1.37 -19.32 12.16
C ASN A 264 1.61 -19.13 10.64
N MET A 265 1.52 -17.90 10.15
CA MET A 265 1.82 -17.57 8.75
C MET A 265 3.27 -17.91 8.37
N VAL A 266 4.23 -17.55 9.21
CA VAL A 266 5.65 -17.87 8.96
C VAL A 266 5.89 -19.38 8.98
N LYS A 267 5.28 -20.12 9.92
CA LYS A 267 5.38 -21.58 9.98
C LYS A 267 4.79 -22.23 8.72
N ALA A 268 3.61 -21.78 8.30
CA ALA A 268 2.95 -22.28 7.09
C ALA A 268 3.78 -22.00 5.83
N ALA A 269 4.30 -20.79 5.68
CA ALA A 269 5.13 -20.43 4.53
C ALA A 269 6.40 -21.28 4.44
N ARG A 270 7.08 -21.55 5.57
CA ARG A 270 8.26 -22.43 5.63
C ARG A 270 7.91 -23.86 5.28
N SER A 271 6.85 -24.42 5.88
CA SER A 271 6.39 -25.79 5.59
C SER A 271 6.05 -26.00 4.12
N VAL A 272 5.42 -25.01 3.47
CA VAL A 272 5.10 -25.10 2.04
C VAL A 272 6.37 -25.01 1.19
N ALA A 273 7.31 -24.14 1.54
CA ALA A 273 8.58 -24.00 0.81
C ALA A 273 9.48 -25.24 0.92
N GLU A 274 9.44 -25.98 2.03
CA GLU A 274 10.21 -27.21 2.25
C GLU A 274 9.60 -28.43 1.58
N SER A 275 8.29 -28.36 1.24
CA SER A 275 7.55 -29.49 0.64
C SER A 275 7.36 -29.38 -0.88
N GLY A 276 7.81 -28.32 -1.51
CA GLY A 276 7.76 -28.08 -2.95
C GLY A 276 9.14 -28.03 -3.55
#